data_462157470992787dd3bb482333210698
#
_entry.id   462157470992787dd3bb482333210698
#
_cell.length_a   1.000
_cell.length_b   1.000
_cell.length_c   1.000
_cell.angle_alpha   90.00
_cell.angle_beta   90.00
_cell.angle_gamma   90.00
#
_symmetry.space_group_name_H-M   'P 1'
#
loop_
_entity.id
_entity.type
_entity.pdbx_description
1 polymer ?
#
loop_
_entity_poly.entity_id
_entity_poly.type
_entity_poly.pdbx_seq_one_letter_code
_entity_poly.pdbx_strand_id
1 'polypeptide(L)'
;MNMNVLIDLISREVSGAFEKAGFDPAYGKVTLSNRPDLCEYQCNGALPAAKVYHKAPIQIANAVKEQLAGASMFESVEAVNPGFLNFRLSSEFLAQYIAEMNLAEHFGVQPDKTPRTIVVDYGGPNVAKPLHVGHLRSAIIGESIKRIYRFFGNHVIGDIHLGDWGLQMGLIIAQVQSEHPELCYFDPNFTGEYPEEAPFTISELEKIYPEASARSKVDAEFAEKAHNATYLLQQGERGYRAMWQQIMRVSVEDLKKNYANLNVSFDVWLGESDAQAYIPKMLEIVKDKHLAVESDGALVVPVQEETDTKEMPPCILLKSDGATLYATTDLATIVQREQDFHPGKILYLTDKRQSLHFEQVFRVARKAALVPPTTELAHIGFGTMNGKDGKPFKTREGGVMRLEVLIREITDYVTDKIKENQTVSDEELPETAKKIAMAALKYGDLSNLATKDYVFDLDRFSSFEGNTGPYILYTIVRIKSILSKYNGSAADCKLLPPESRQQKDLMLVLSRLSDSLTSSYKNSAPNEICAYIYELAGAANKFYHDVKIISEPDEQRQASYIALMDLTRRVLETCIDLLGFSAPEKM
;
A
#
# COMPACT_ATOMS: atom_id res chain seq x y z
N MET A 1 -14.52 21.35 -11.67
CA MET A 1 -15.83 21.24 -10.97
C MET A 1 -15.73 20.13 -9.95
N ASN A 2 -16.18 20.36 -8.72
CA ASN A 2 -16.21 19.30 -7.71
C ASN A 2 -17.38 18.35 -8.04
N MET A 3 -17.06 17.18 -8.54
CA MET A 3 -18.04 16.15 -8.85
C MET A 3 -18.51 15.46 -7.55
N ASN A 4 -19.82 15.31 -7.37
CA ASN A 4 -20.33 14.57 -6.23
C ASN A 4 -20.26 13.06 -6.51
N VAL A 5 -20.02 12.27 -5.49
CA VAL A 5 -20.05 10.80 -5.58
C VAL A 5 -21.47 10.34 -5.93
N LEU A 6 -21.59 9.41 -6.87
CA LEU A 6 -22.88 9.00 -7.42
C LEU A 6 -23.86 8.51 -6.33
N ILE A 7 -23.39 7.67 -5.42
CA ILE A 7 -24.24 7.13 -4.35
C ILE A 7 -24.72 8.22 -3.38
N ASP A 8 -23.93 9.29 -3.19
CA ASP A 8 -24.32 10.43 -2.36
C ASP A 8 -25.38 11.30 -3.08
N LEU A 9 -25.28 11.44 -4.41
CA LEU A 9 -26.30 12.11 -5.21
C LEU A 9 -27.64 11.38 -5.11
N ILE A 10 -27.63 10.05 -5.28
CA ILE A 10 -28.83 9.22 -5.15
C ILE A 10 -29.37 9.30 -3.73
N SER A 11 -28.52 9.18 -2.71
CA SER A 11 -28.95 9.26 -1.31
C SER A 11 -29.58 10.61 -0.97
N ARG A 12 -29.06 11.72 -1.52
CA ARG A 12 -29.61 13.05 -1.33
C ARG A 12 -31.00 13.19 -1.93
N GLU A 13 -31.20 12.68 -3.14
CA GLU A 13 -32.52 12.68 -3.81
C GLU A 13 -33.55 11.87 -3.01
N VAL A 14 -33.14 10.66 -2.56
CA VAL A 14 -34.01 9.78 -1.76
C VAL A 14 -34.27 10.39 -0.38
N SER A 15 -33.29 11.00 0.29
CA SER A 15 -33.49 11.73 1.56
C SER A 15 -34.50 12.86 1.43
N GLY A 16 -34.42 13.65 0.34
CA GLY A 16 -35.41 14.69 0.06
C GLY A 16 -36.82 14.11 -0.17
N ALA A 17 -36.91 12.92 -0.75
CA ALA A 17 -38.19 12.25 -0.91
C ALA A 17 -38.78 11.74 0.44
N PHE A 18 -37.96 11.25 1.35
CA PHE A 18 -38.38 10.92 2.73
C PHE A 18 -38.92 12.17 3.44
N GLU A 19 -38.21 13.29 3.35
CA GLU A 19 -38.62 14.57 3.95
C GLU A 19 -39.99 15.05 3.39
N LYS A 20 -40.12 15.05 2.05
CA LYS A 20 -41.40 15.42 1.39
C LYS A 20 -42.55 14.49 1.76
N ALA A 21 -42.29 13.21 2.03
CA ALA A 21 -43.26 12.25 2.49
C ALA A 21 -43.59 12.36 4.00
N GLY A 22 -42.93 13.29 4.72
CA GLY A 22 -43.14 13.54 6.15
C GLY A 22 -42.35 12.61 7.07
N PHE A 23 -41.25 12.06 6.59
CA PHE A 23 -40.33 11.20 7.34
C PHE A 23 -38.95 11.84 7.48
N ASP A 24 -38.15 11.40 8.46
CA ASP A 24 -36.79 11.88 8.66
C ASP A 24 -35.92 11.56 7.43
N PRO A 25 -35.25 12.55 6.83
CA PRO A 25 -34.38 12.38 5.68
C PRO A 25 -33.17 11.44 5.95
N ALA A 26 -32.80 11.22 7.21
CA ALA A 26 -31.73 10.27 7.58
C ALA A 26 -32.01 8.83 7.12
N TYR A 27 -33.29 8.47 6.90
CA TYR A 27 -33.64 7.18 6.35
C TYR A 27 -33.41 7.01 4.86
N GLY A 28 -33.08 8.10 4.14
CA GLY A 28 -32.84 8.09 2.69
C GLY A 28 -31.50 7.56 2.23
N LYS A 29 -30.69 6.98 3.13
CA LYS A 29 -29.38 6.43 2.76
C LYS A 29 -29.53 5.24 1.81
N VAL A 30 -28.83 5.32 0.67
CA VAL A 30 -28.83 4.30 -0.39
C VAL A 30 -27.55 3.47 -0.34
N THR A 31 -27.63 2.22 -0.74
CA THR A 31 -26.51 1.29 -0.89
C THR A 31 -26.54 0.63 -2.26
N LEU A 32 -25.40 0.09 -2.71
CA LEU A 32 -25.39 -0.82 -3.86
C LEU A 32 -26.27 -2.03 -3.57
N SER A 33 -27.00 -2.48 -4.58
CA SER A 33 -27.81 -3.68 -4.48
C SER A 33 -26.95 -4.94 -4.48
N ASN A 34 -27.25 -5.87 -3.57
CA ASN A 34 -26.67 -7.23 -3.61
C ASN A 34 -27.33 -8.11 -4.70
N ARG A 35 -28.37 -7.62 -5.37
CA ARG A 35 -29.12 -8.29 -6.42
C ARG A 35 -29.18 -7.40 -7.68
N PRO A 36 -28.06 -7.28 -8.42
CA PRO A 36 -27.98 -6.42 -9.62
C PRO A 36 -28.94 -6.86 -10.75
N ASP A 37 -29.42 -8.09 -10.67
CA ASP A 37 -30.51 -8.60 -11.53
C ASP A 37 -31.84 -7.88 -11.27
N LEU A 38 -32.10 -7.46 -10.04
CA LEU A 38 -33.34 -6.78 -9.64
C LEU A 38 -33.23 -5.26 -9.69
N CYS A 39 -32.15 -4.69 -9.17
CA CYS A 39 -31.94 -3.25 -9.12
C CYS A 39 -30.45 -2.92 -8.99
N GLU A 40 -30.07 -1.70 -9.31
CA GLU A 40 -28.68 -1.19 -9.23
C GLU A 40 -28.37 -0.68 -7.82
N TYR A 41 -29.33 0.02 -7.22
CA TYR A 41 -29.24 0.61 -5.88
C TYR A 41 -30.47 0.28 -5.06
N GLN A 42 -30.33 0.30 -3.72
CA GLN A 42 -31.39 -0.01 -2.80
C GLN A 42 -31.36 0.90 -1.56
N CYS A 43 -32.55 1.30 -1.07
CA CYS A 43 -32.70 1.96 0.21
C CYS A 43 -33.58 1.10 1.13
N ASN A 44 -33.06 0.84 2.34
CA ASN A 44 -33.75 0.02 3.36
C ASN A 44 -34.34 0.87 4.49
N GLY A 45 -34.32 2.20 4.36
CA GLY A 45 -34.67 3.13 5.43
C GLY A 45 -36.14 3.07 5.90
N ALA A 46 -37.06 2.57 5.07
CA ALA A 46 -38.43 2.39 5.48
C ALA A 46 -38.62 1.33 6.60
N LEU A 47 -37.70 0.36 6.72
CA LEU A 47 -37.72 -0.68 7.75
C LEU A 47 -37.51 -0.11 9.17
N PRO A 48 -36.40 0.64 9.46
CA PRO A 48 -36.26 1.29 10.77
C PRO A 48 -37.28 2.42 10.98
N ALA A 49 -37.65 3.18 9.94
CA ALA A 49 -38.65 4.23 10.03
C ALA A 49 -40.02 3.71 10.50
N ALA A 50 -40.42 2.51 10.08
CA ALA A 50 -41.70 1.87 10.45
C ALA A 50 -41.91 1.80 11.97
N LYS A 51 -40.84 1.56 12.73
CA LYS A 51 -40.89 1.49 14.20
C LYS A 51 -41.18 2.85 14.84
N VAL A 52 -40.59 3.91 14.25
CA VAL A 52 -40.70 5.27 14.78
C VAL A 52 -42.02 5.91 14.41
N TYR A 53 -42.51 5.67 13.19
CA TYR A 53 -43.75 6.29 12.67
C TYR A 53 -44.97 5.40 12.83
N HIS A 54 -44.85 4.21 13.43
CA HIS A 54 -45.94 3.24 13.66
C HIS A 54 -46.73 2.95 12.38
N LYS A 55 -46.05 2.82 11.23
CA LYS A 55 -46.62 2.49 9.92
C LYS A 55 -45.99 1.22 9.38
N ALA A 56 -46.70 0.51 8.50
CA ALA A 56 -46.10 -0.63 7.81
C ALA A 56 -44.93 -0.15 6.90
N PRO A 57 -43.76 -0.82 6.88
CA PRO A 57 -42.62 -0.37 6.09
C PRO A 57 -42.95 -0.16 4.60
N ILE A 58 -43.78 -1.05 4.02
CA ILE A 58 -44.20 -0.93 2.62
C ILE A 58 -45.05 0.33 2.36
N GLN A 59 -45.80 0.81 3.34
CA GLN A 59 -46.57 2.06 3.21
C GLN A 59 -45.65 3.28 3.19
N ILE A 60 -44.60 3.26 4.00
CA ILE A 60 -43.55 4.30 3.98
C ILE A 60 -42.82 4.27 2.64
N ALA A 61 -42.37 3.09 2.19
CA ALA A 61 -41.70 2.95 0.91
C ALA A 61 -42.57 3.44 -0.26
N ASN A 62 -43.86 3.15 -0.29
CA ASN A 62 -44.78 3.65 -1.32
C ASN A 62 -44.94 5.17 -1.26
N ALA A 63 -45.07 5.77 -0.08
CA ALA A 63 -45.16 7.21 0.06
C ALA A 63 -43.89 7.93 -0.42
N VAL A 64 -42.71 7.37 -0.13
CA VAL A 64 -41.44 7.90 -0.62
C VAL A 64 -41.31 7.73 -2.15
N LYS A 65 -41.71 6.58 -2.68
CA LYS A 65 -41.74 6.33 -4.12
C LYS A 65 -42.58 7.37 -4.87
N GLU A 66 -43.75 7.75 -4.33
CA GLU A 66 -44.60 8.78 -4.92
C GLU A 66 -43.90 10.14 -5.01
N GLN A 67 -43.05 10.49 -4.04
CA GLN A 67 -42.26 11.74 -4.06
C GLN A 67 -41.11 11.71 -5.06
N LEU A 68 -40.70 10.52 -5.51
CA LEU A 68 -39.68 10.34 -6.55
C LEU A 68 -40.29 10.24 -7.96
N ALA A 69 -41.63 10.32 -8.08
CA ALA A 69 -42.26 10.29 -9.39
C ALA A 69 -41.81 11.49 -10.25
N GLY A 70 -41.22 11.24 -11.41
CA GLY A 70 -40.69 12.27 -12.31
C GLY A 70 -39.27 12.72 -12.03
N ALA A 71 -38.55 12.13 -11.07
CA ALA A 71 -37.13 12.36 -10.88
C ALA A 71 -36.36 11.77 -12.07
N SER A 72 -35.71 12.65 -12.87
CA SER A 72 -35.01 12.26 -14.13
C SER A 72 -33.79 11.37 -13.91
N MET A 73 -33.34 11.25 -12.66
CA MET A 73 -32.23 10.38 -12.28
C MET A 73 -32.57 8.90 -12.43
N PHE A 74 -33.84 8.52 -12.27
CA PHE A 74 -34.26 7.12 -12.23
C PHE A 74 -35.04 6.71 -13.48
N GLU A 75 -34.68 5.55 -14.04
CA GLU A 75 -35.48 4.81 -15.01
C GLU A 75 -36.68 4.15 -14.29
N SER A 76 -36.44 3.56 -13.11
CA SER A 76 -37.49 2.97 -12.28
C SER A 76 -37.20 3.10 -10.80
N VAL A 77 -38.27 3.27 -10.04
CA VAL A 77 -38.29 3.22 -8.56
C VAL A 77 -39.38 2.23 -8.15
N GLU A 78 -39.02 1.18 -7.44
CA GLU A 78 -39.93 0.13 -7.01
C GLU A 78 -39.93 -0.01 -5.49
N ALA A 79 -41.12 0.01 -4.89
CA ALA A 79 -41.32 -0.36 -3.49
C ALA A 79 -41.61 -1.86 -3.40
N VAL A 80 -40.77 -2.62 -2.71
CA VAL A 80 -40.80 -4.07 -2.63
C VAL A 80 -40.95 -4.50 -1.16
N ASN A 81 -41.79 -5.51 -0.92
CA ASN A 81 -41.99 -6.04 0.43
C ASN A 81 -40.67 -6.54 1.05
N PRO A 82 -40.44 -6.32 2.37
CA PRO A 82 -41.35 -5.69 3.31
C PRO A 82 -41.32 -4.14 3.37
N GLY A 83 -40.47 -3.46 2.57
CA GLY A 83 -40.31 -2.01 2.57
C GLY A 83 -38.98 -1.56 1.94
N PHE A 84 -38.45 -2.31 1.00
CA PHE A 84 -37.29 -1.93 0.21
C PHE A 84 -37.68 -0.96 -0.90
N LEU A 85 -36.83 0.05 -1.14
CA LEU A 85 -36.86 0.87 -2.36
C LEU A 85 -35.74 0.44 -3.27
N ASN A 86 -36.08 -0.05 -4.45
CA ASN A 86 -35.16 -0.50 -5.48
C ASN A 86 -35.10 0.55 -6.59
N PHE A 87 -33.88 0.90 -7.02
CA PHE A 87 -33.65 1.94 -8.02
C PHE A 87 -32.88 1.40 -9.22
N ARG A 88 -33.31 1.82 -10.43
CA ARG A 88 -32.53 1.76 -11.65
C ARG A 88 -32.29 3.18 -12.15
N LEU A 89 -31.06 3.51 -12.50
CA LEU A 89 -30.69 4.81 -13.03
C LEU A 89 -31.14 4.95 -14.50
N SER A 90 -31.55 6.14 -14.88
CA SER A 90 -31.83 6.43 -16.29
C SER A 90 -30.53 6.42 -17.09
N SER A 91 -30.61 5.99 -18.33
CA SER A 91 -29.48 5.92 -19.25
C SER A 91 -28.89 7.30 -19.52
N GLU A 92 -29.74 8.33 -19.63
CA GLU A 92 -29.36 9.71 -19.86
C GLU A 92 -28.60 10.29 -18.68
N PHE A 93 -29.10 10.10 -17.47
CA PHE A 93 -28.44 10.56 -16.23
C PHE A 93 -27.07 9.89 -16.07
N LEU A 94 -27.00 8.56 -16.26
CA LEU A 94 -25.74 7.82 -16.15
C LEU A 94 -24.71 8.30 -17.19
N ALA A 95 -25.12 8.48 -18.44
CA ALA A 95 -24.23 8.99 -19.50
C ALA A 95 -23.72 10.39 -19.19
N GLN A 96 -24.56 11.28 -18.67
CA GLN A 96 -24.13 12.61 -18.25
C GLN A 96 -23.12 12.53 -17.12
N TYR A 97 -23.38 11.71 -16.10
CA TYR A 97 -22.47 11.52 -14.97
C TYR A 97 -21.09 11.00 -15.44
N ILE A 98 -21.06 10.01 -16.33
CA ILE A 98 -19.81 9.46 -16.88
C ILE A 98 -19.11 10.50 -17.79
N ALA A 99 -19.84 11.33 -18.52
CA ALA A 99 -19.25 12.41 -19.29
C ALA A 99 -18.60 13.48 -18.40
N GLU A 100 -19.22 13.84 -17.29
CA GLU A 100 -18.62 14.74 -16.29
C GLU A 100 -17.36 14.12 -15.65
N MET A 101 -17.41 12.83 -15.30
CA MET A 101 -16.27 12.06 -14.80
C MET A 101 -15.10 12.05 -15.80
N ASN A 102 -15.40 11.89 -17.10
CA ASN A 102 -14.41 11.87 -18.17
C ASN A 102 -13.61 13.18 -18.29
N LEU A 103 -14.24 14.32 -17.99
CA LEU A 103 -13.67 15.65 -18.06
C LEU A 103 -13.06 16.15 -16.75
N ALA A 104 -13.40 15.51 -15.63
CA ALA A 104 -12.97 15.94 -14.32
C ALA A 104 -11.51 15.54 -14.04
N GLU A 105 -10.78 16.41 -13.36
CA GLU A 105 -9.47 16.07 -12.82
C GLU A 105 -9.62 14.87 -11.85
N HIS A 106 -8.67 13.95 -11.92
CA HIS A 106 -8.72 12.70 -11.13
C HIS A 106 -10.07 11.98 -11.22
N PHE A 107 -10.77 12.08 -12.38
CA PHE A 107 -12.09 11.47 -12.61
C PHE A 107 -13.16 11.90 -11.59
N GLY A 108 -13.01 13.09 -11.01
CA GLY A 108 -13.91 13.62 -10.00
C GLY A 108 -13.70 13.11 -8.57
N VAL A 109 -12.68 12.27 -8.34
CA VAL A 109 -12.29 11.86 -6.99
C VAL A 109 -11.81 13.09 -6.22
N GLN A 110 -12.43 13.33 -5.06
CA GLN A 110 -12.11 14.52 -4.26
C GLN A 110 -10.87 14.27 -3.40
N PRO A 111 -9.94 15.24 -3.34
CA PRO A 111 -8.82 15.16 -2.39
C PRO A 111 -9.31 15.21 -0.94
N ASP A 112 -8.43 14.89 -0.01
CA ASP A 112 -8.70 15.08 1.41
C ASP A 112 -9.00 16.56 1.69
N LYS A 113 -10.04 16.83 2.49
CA LYS A 113 -10.45 18.19 2.84
C LYS A 113 -9.43 18.89 3.75
N THR A 114 -8.65 18.12 4.46
CA THR A 114 -7.64 18.57 5.41
C THR A 114 -6.32 17.83 5.16
N PRO A 115 -5.63 18.14 4.04
CA PRO A 115 -4.35 17.51 3.73
C PRO A 115 -3.35 17.72 4.87
N ARG A 116 -2.60 16.68 5.19
CA ARG A 116 -1.62 16.67 6.28
C ARG A 116 -0.30 16.04 5.84
N THR A 117 0.76 16.28 6.60
CA THR A 117 2.01 15.54 6.45
C THR A 117 1.83 14.14 7.03
N ILE A 118 2.18 13.12 6.26
CA ILE A 118 2.10 11.71 6.67
C ILE A 118 3.48 11.09 6.48
N VAL A 119 4.03 10.51 7.54
CA VAL A 119 5.23 9.66 7.45
C VAL A 119 4.77 8.21 7.31
N VAL A 120 5.25 7.54 6.28
CA VAL A 120 5.05 6.10 6.07
C VAL A 120 6.38 5.40 6.22
N ASP A 121 6.53 4.63 7.30
CA ASP A 121 7.71 3.82 7.61
C ASP A 121 7.51 2.43 7.05
N TYR A 122 8.30 2.06 6.05
CA TYR A 122 8.16 0.79 5.36
C TYR A 122 9.47 0.33 4.71
N GLY A 123 9.60 -0.96 4.47
CA GLY A 123 10.70 -1.56 3.73
C GLY A 123 12.02 -1.65 4.48
N GLY A 124 12.13 -1.21 5.74
CA GLY A 124 13.36 -1.06 6.50
C GLY A 124 14.14 -2.37 6.74
N PRO A 125 15.15 -2.70 5.89
CA PRO A 125 16.01 -3.85 6.09
C PRO A 125 17.18 -3.51 7.01
N ASN A 126 17.79 -4.53 7.58
CA ASN A 126 19.12 -4.38 8.14
C ASN A 126 20.14 -4.23 7.01
N VAL A 127 21.05 -3.28 7.15
CA VAL A 127 22.17 -3.10 6.20
C VAL A 127 23.09 -4.33 6.18
N ALA A 128 23.90 -4.47 5.15
CA ALA A 128 24.80 -5.61 4.92
C ALA A 128 24.09 -6.98 4.86
N LYS A 129 22.79 -6.98 4.58
CA LYS A 129 22.02 -8.20 4.31
C LYS A 129 21.28 -8.06 2.98
N PRO A 130 21.21 -9.13 2.18
CA PRO A 130 20.43 -9.10 0.95
C PRO A 130 18.95 -8.93 1.27
N LEU A 131 18.23 -8.22 0.40
CA LEU A 131 16.79 -8.24 0.44
C LEU A 131 16.27 -9.64 0.14
N HIS A 132 15.37 -10.11 0.97
CA HIS A 132 14.69 -11.38 0.78
C HIS A 132 13.17 -11.19 0.70
N VAL A 133 12.45 -12.23 0.32
CA VAL A 133 11.00 -12.21 0.14
C VAL A 133 10.22 -11.68 1.35
N GLY A 134 10.79 -11.77 2.56
CA GLY A 134 10.17 -11.19 3.76
C GLY A 134 10.12 -9.64 3.76
N HIS A 135 10.99 -8.97 2.99
CA HIS A 135 10.96 -7.51 2.83
C HIS A 135 9.99 -7.05 1.74
N LEU A 136 9.59 -7.95 0.84
CA LEU A 136 8.74 -7.64 -0.31
C LEU A 136 7.42 -6.99 0.12
N ARG A 137 6.71 -7.61 1.07
CA ARG A 137 5.37 -7.16 1.47
C ARG A 137 5.38 -5.74 2.03
N SER A 138 6.32 -5.46 2.95
CA SER A 138 6.49 -4.11 3.49
C SER A 138 6.70 -3.10 2.37
N ALA A 139 7.60 -3.41 1.43
CA ALA A 139 7.96 -2.51 0.35
C ALA A 139 6.79 -2.18 -0.60
N ILE A 140 6.09 -3.21 -1.11
CA ILE A 140 5.01 -2.98 -2.09
C ILE A 140 3.73 -2.44 -1.47
N ILE A 141 3.36 -2.87 -0.27
CA ILE A 141 2.18 -2.35 0.44
C ILE A 141 2.43 -0.88 0.83
N GLY A 142 3.62 -0.57 1.39
CA GLY A 142 3.98 0.79 1.79
C GLY A 142 4.04 1.75 0.60
N GLU A 143 4.65 1.33 -0.51
CA GLU A 143 4.68 2.13 -1.74
C GLU A 143 3.28 2.43 -2.27
N SER A 144 2.38 1.43 -2.30
CA SER A 144 1.00 1.62 -2.73
C SER A 144 0.25 2.59 -1.81
N ILE A 145 0.34 2.42 -0.49
CA ILE A 145 -0.29 3.33 0.49
C ILE A 145 0.25 4.76 0.34
N LYS A 146 1.57 4.93 0.16
CA LYS A 146 2.18 6.23 -0.10
C LYS A 146 1.58 6.90 -1.33
N ARG A 147 1.45 6.17 -2.45
CA ARG A 147 0.86 6.67 -3.69
C ARG A 147 -0.61 7.04 -3.52
N ILE A 148 -1.39 6.20 -2.84
CA ILE A 148 -2.80 6.47 -2.54
C ILE A 148 -2.93 7.75 -1.71
N TYR A 149 -2.14 7.92 -0.65
CA TYR A 149 -2.19 9.11 0.18
C TYR A 149 -1.80 10.38 -0.58
N ARG A 150 -0.81 10.30 -1.48
CA ARG A 150 -0.43 11.42 -2.38
C ARG A 150 -1.52 11.76 -3.37
N PHE A 151 -2.18 10.76 -3.93
CA PHE A 151 -3.32 10.96 -4.84
C PHE A 151 -4.45 11.76 -4.19
N PHE A 152 -4.67 11.57 -2.90
CA PHE A 152 -5.62 12.36 -2.11
C PHE A 152 -5.08 13.70 -1.61
N GLY A 153 -3.91 14.13 -2.08
CA GLY A 153 -3.36 15.48 -1.83
C GLY A 153 -2.56 15.63 -0.53
N ASN A 154 -2.25 14.56 0.19
CA ASN A 154 -1.41 14.63 1.38
C ASN A 154 0.08 14.80 1.00
N HIS A 155 0.83 15.50 1.85
CA HIS A 155 2.29 15.52 1.78
C HIS A 155 2.83 14.26 2.46
N VAL A 156 3.30 13.29 1.66
CA VAL A 156 3.72 11.98 2.18
C VAL A 156 5.23 11.82 2.09
N ILE A 157 5.84 11.46 3.22
CA ILE A 157 7.25 11.15 3.38
C ILE A 157 7.37 9.64 3.55
N GLY A 158 7.95 8.97 2.57
CA GLY A 158 8.30 7.55 2.65
C GLY A 158 9.68 7.40 3.29
N ASP A 159 9.74 6.79 4.46
CA ASP A 159 10.97 6.54 5.21
C ASP A 159 11.29 5.05 5.22
N ILE A 160 12.51 4.67 4.83
CA ILE A 160 12.94 3.27 4.82
C ILE A 160 13.35 2.75 6.20
N HIS A 161 13.80 3.60 7.08
CA HIS A 161 14.29 3.33 8.44
C HIS A 161 15.18 2.08 8.58
N LEU A 162 16.47 2.24 8.25
CA LEU A 162 17.45 1.15 8.19
C LEU A 162 17.89 0.64 9.57
N GLY A 163 18.05 -0.67 9.69
CA GLY A 163 18.79 -1.27 10.81
C GLY A 163 20.29 -1.18 10.54
N ASP A 164 20.91 -0.09 10.94
CA ASP A 164 22.30 0.27 10.60
C ASP A 164 23.19 0.48 11.83
N TRP A 165 22.70 0.09 13.01
CA TRP A 165 23.37 0.35 14.27
C TRP A 165 23.41 -0.89 15.18
N GLY A 166 24.32 -0.88 16.18
CA GLY A 166 24.41 -1.94 17.16
C GLY A 166 25.35 -3.10 16.81
N LEU A 167 25.17 -4.24 17.48
CA LEU A 167 26.09 -5.38 17.45
C LEU A 167 26.31 -5.95 16.05
N GLN A 168 25.34 -5.84 15.16
CA GLN A 168 25.49 -6.29 13.77
C GLN A 168 26.65 -5.57 13.08
N MET A 169 26.76 -4.27 13.26
CA MET A 169 27.87 -3.48 12.71
C MET A 169 29.20 -3.88 13.32
N GLY A 170 29.24 -4.08 14.63
CA GLY A 170 30.45 -4.55 15.32
C GLY A 170 30.91 -5.92 14.87
N LEU A 171 30.00 -6.85 14.59
CA LEU A 171 30.32 -8.19 14.04
C LEU A 171 30.98 -8.09 12.66
N ILE A 172 30.43 -7.25 11.77
CA ILE A 172 30.99 -7.05 10.44
C ILE A 172 32.37 -6.40 10.54
N ILE A 173 32.51 -5.33 11.31
CA ILE A 173 33.77 -4.61 11.47
C ILE A 173 34.84 -5.52 12.08
N ALA A 174 34.52 -6.31 13.12
CA ALA A 174 35.44 -7.25 13.75
C ALA A 174 35.88 -8.36 12.80
N GLN A 175 34.99 -8.85 11.93
CA GLN A 175 35.34 -9.86 10.92
C GLN A 175 36.29 -9.25 9.87
N VAL A 176 35.97 -8.08 9.32
CA VAL A 176 36.84 -7.37 8.37
C VAL A 176 38.20 -7.09 8.99
N GLN A 177 38.24 -6.64 10.24
CA GLN A 177 39.50 -6.43 10.97
C GLN A 177 40.32 -7.72 11.15
N SER A 178 39.65 -8.85 11.33
CA SER A 178 40.33 -10.15 11.51
C SER A 178 40.92 -10.66 10.21
N GLU A 179 40.25 -10.40 9.07
CA GLU A 179 40.68 -10.81 7.73
C GLU A 179 41.71 -9.84 7.11
N HIS A 180 41.53 -8.55 7.40
CA HIS A 180 42.31 -7.45 6.80
C HIS A 180 42.81 -6.46 7.87
N PRO A 181 43.66 -6.91 8.81
CA PRO A 181 44.16 -6.06 9.89
C PRO A 181 45.06 -4.90 9.37
N GLU A 182 45.57 -5.00 8.13
CA GLU A 182 46.41 -4.01 7.48
C GLU A 182 45.67 -2.77 6.99
N LEU A 183 44.34 -2.79 6.98
CA LEU A 183 43.53 -1.67 6.48
C LEU A 183 43.69 -0.44 7.39
N CYS A 184 43.84 0.73 6.80
CA CYS A 184 44.05 2.00 7.48
C CYS A 184 42.92 2.36 8.49
N TYR A 185 41.75 1.76 8.38
CA TYR A 185 40.63 1.92 9.31
C TYR A 185 40.96 1.41 10.72
N PHE A 186 41.87 0.48 10.85
CA PHE A 186 42.24 -0.18 12.12
C PHE A 186 43.61 0.28 12.67
N ASP A 187 44.29 1.19 11.97
CA ASP A 187 45.51 1.82 12.45
C ASP A 187 45.19 3.04 13.32
N PRO A 188 45.42 3.00 14.65
CA PRO A 188 45.12 4.12 15.54
C PRO A 188 45.95 5.37 15.27
N ASN A 189 47.05 5.26 14.52
CA ASN A 189 47.91 6.36 14.15
C ASN A 189 47.59 6.95 12.78
N PHE A 190 46.61 6.41 12.06
CA PHE A 190 46.25 6.90 10.73
C PHE A 190 45.56 8.26 10.81
N THR A 191 46.23 9.28 10.22
CA THR A 191 45.73 10.67 10.18
C THR A 191 45.27 11.13 8.81
N GLY A 192 45.49 10.29 7.78
CA GLY A 192 45.11 10.57 6.39
C GLY A 192 43.61 10.58 6.14
N GLU A 193 43.21 10.81 4.89
CA GLU A 193 41.83 10.61 4.43
C GLU A 193 41.62 9.13 4.14
N TYR A 194 40.42 8.61 4.52
CA TYR A 194 40.09 7.22 4.25
C TYR A 194 39.75 7.04 2.75
N PRO A 195 40.02 5.87 2.17
CA PRO A 195 39.71 5.59 0.76
C PRO A 195 38.22 5.83 0.45
N GLU A 196 37.93 6.39 -0.73
CA GLU A 196 36.57 6.51 -1.22
C GLU A 196 35.99 5.14 -1.59
N GLU A 197 36.80 4.22 -2.12
CA GLU A 197 36.39 2.86 -2.45
C GLU A 197 36.31 2.00 -1.19
N ALA A 198 35.19 1.25 -1.07
CA ALA A 198 35.04 0.28 0.01
C ALA A 198 36.00 -0.89 -0.17
N PRO A 199 36.55 -1.43 0.92
CA PRO A 199 37.45 -2.59 0.86
C PRO A 199 36.71 -3.91 0.56
N PHE A 200 35.41 -3.87 0.30
CA PHE A 200 34.54 -5.01 0.02
C PHE A 200 33.40 -4.63 -0.91
N THR A 201 32.88 -5.63 -1.59
CA THR A 201 31.63 -5.57 -2.38
C THR A 201 30.42 -5.96 -1.54
N ILE A 202 29.19 -5.69 -2.06
CA ILE A 202 27.96 -6.16 -1.39
C ILE A 202 27.94 -7.70 -1.26
N SER A 203 28.41 -8.43 -2.26
CA SER A 203 28.46 -9.90 -2.23
C SER A 203 29.40 -10.46 -1.16
N GLU A 204 30.45 -9.72 -0.81
CA GLU A 204 31.33 -10.05 0.31
C GLU A 204 30.68 -9.72 1.64
N LEU A 205 30.06 -8.55 1.79
CA LEU A 205 29.30 -8.18 3.01
C LEU A 205 28.21 -9.19 3.35
N GLU A 206 27.52 -9.71 2.34
CA GLU A 206 26.48 -10.73 2.50
C GLU A 206 27.00 -12.06 3.08
N LYS A 207 28.29 -12.36 2.93
CA LYS A 207 28.97 -13.53 3.52
C LYS A 207 29.54 -13.19 4.89
N ILE A 208 30.18 -12.03 5.01
CA ILE A 208 30.87 -11.56 6.22
C ILE A 208 29.94 -11.61 7.43
N TYR A 209 28.70 -11.10 7.32
CA TYR A 209 27.78 -11.03 8.46
C TYR A 209 27.35 -12.42 8.99
N PRO A 210 26.86 -13.36 8.18
CA PRO A 210 26.51 -14.69 8.65
C PRO A 210 27.71 -15.44 9.25
N GLU A 211 28.87 -15.32 8.66
CA GLU A 211 30.13 -15.91 9.15
C GLU A 211 30.52 -15.34 10.51
N ALA A 212 30.53 -14.02 10.65
CA ALA A 212 30.80 -13.34 11.90
C ALA A 212 29.78 -13.70 12.99
N SER A 213 28.48 -13.77 12.64
CA SER A 213 27.43 -14.16 13.55
C SER A 213 27.52 -15.62 14.00
N ALA A 214 27.92 -16.52 13.12
CA ALA A 214 28.16 -17.93 13.48
C ALA A 214 29.41 -18.06 14.37
N ARG A 215 30.50 -17.38 14.03
CA ARG A 215 31.76 -17.37 14.77
C ARG A 215 31.57 -16.82 16.19
N SER A 216 30.85 -15.73 16.38
CA SER A 216 30.61 -15.12 17.70
C SER A 216 29.89 -16.03 18.69
N LYS A 217 29.20 -17.05 18.23
CA LYS A 217 28.50 -18.03 19.10
C LYS A 217 29.41 -19.11 19.66
N VAL A 218 30.56 -19.35 19.03
CA VAL A 218 31.49 -20.43 19.38
C VAL A 218 32.88 -19.94 19.77
N ASP A 219 33.21 -18.69 19.46
CA ASP A 219 34.48 -18.03 19.72
C ASP A 219 34.24 -16.80 20.61
N ALA A 220 34.47 -16.97 21.94
CA ALA A 220 34.23 -15.93 22.93
C ALA A 220 35.18 -14.72 22.75
N GLU A 221 36.41 -14.94 22.31
CA GLU A 221 37.36 -13.85 22.02
C GLU A 221 36.88 -12.99 20.85
N PHE A 222 36.37 -13.64 19.80
CA PHE A 222 35.77 -12.91 18.68
C PHE A 222 34.49 -12.16 19.06
N ALA A 223 33.65 -12.78 19.90
CA ALA A 223 32.45 -12.11 20.42
C ALA A 223 32.80 -10.82 21.20
N GLU A 224 33.85 -10.87 22.04
CA GLU A 224 34.34 -9.70 22.76
C GLU A 224 34.91 -8.62 21.81
N LYS A 225 35.66 -9.02 20.76
CA LYS A 225 36.11 -8.11 19.71
C LYS A 225 34.95 -7.42 19.01
N ALA A 226 33.87 -8.14 18.69
CA ALA A 226 32.68 -7.58 18.06
C ALA A 226 31.95 -6.58 18.98
N HIS A 227 31.84 -6.88 20.27
CA HIS A 227 31.29 -5.94 21.25
C HIS A 227 32.16 -4.69 21.38
N ASN A 228 33.49 -4.84 21.43
CA ASN A 228 34.41 -3.72 21.46
C ASN A 228 34.34 -2.87 20.17
N ALA A 229 34.24 -3.50 19.01
CA ALA A 229 34.06 -2.79 17.73
C ALA A 229 32.74 -1.98 17.73
N THR A 230 31.65 -2.56 18.27
CA THR A 230 30.38 -1.85 18.46
C THR A 230 30.56 -0.64 19.36
N TYR A 231 31.23 -0.82 20.50
CA TYR A 231 31.50 0.26 21.45
C TYR A 231 32.32 1.40 20.82
N LEU A 232 33.44 1.07 20.14
CA LEU A 232 34.30 2.05 19.47
C LEU A 232 33.55 2.82 18.37
N LEU A 233 32.73 2.14 17.58
CA LEU A 233 31.84 2.77 16.61
C LEU A 233 30.91 3.78 17.28
N GLN A 234 30.28 3.40 18.40
CA GLN A 234 29.34 4.24 19.15
C GLN A 234 30.02 5.42 19.84
N GLN A 235 31.27 5.25 20.28
CA GLN A 235 32.09 6.34 20.83
C GLN A 235 32.59 7.31 19.74
N GLY A 236 32.36 7.01 18.46
CA GLY A 236 32.75 7.88 17.36
C GLY A 236 34.21 7.71 16.95
N GLU A 237 34.85 6.56 17.31
CA GLU A 237 36.23 6.28 16.89
C GLU A 237 36.36 6.39 15.37
N ARG A 238 37.31 7.20 14.94
CA ARG A 238 37.42 7.70 13.56
C ARG A 238 37.48 6.57 12.52
N GLY A 239 38.29 5.54 12.76
CA GLY A 239 38.45 4.42 11.84
C GLY A 239 37.21 3.54 11.75
N TYR A 240 36.58 3.26 12.90
CA TYR A 240 35.34 2.47 12.98
C TYR A 240 34.16 3.20 12.36
N ARG A 241 34.08 4.52 12.52
CA ARG A 241 33.06 5.36 11.85
C ARG A 241 33.27 5.36 10.33
N ALA A 242 34.52 5.49 9.86
CA ALA A 242 34.82 5.45 8.44
C ALA A 242 34.50 4.08 7.83
N MET A 243 34.80 2.98 8.53
CA MET A 243 34.43 1.62 8.11
C MET A 243 32.91 1.46 8.03
N TRP A 244 32.17 1.92 9.06
CA TRP A 244 30.72 1.93 9.05
C TRP A 244 30.13 2.71 7.86
N GLN A 245 30.70 3.87 7.55
CA GLN A 245 30.29 4.65 6.35
C GLN A 245 30.46 3.87 5.05
N GLN A 246 31.52 3.05 4.91
CA GLN A 246 31.71 2.20 3.74
C GLN A 246 30.65 1.08 3.68
N ILE A 247 30.34 0.45 4.82
CA ILE A 247 29.25 -0.55 4.92
C ILE A 247 27.92 0.08 4.49
N MET A 248 27.62 1.27 4.99
CA MET A 248 26.39 2.01 4.65
C MET A 248 26.31 2.33 3.16
N ARG A 249 27.40 2.87 2.59
CA ARG A 249 27.44 3.26 1.18
C ARG A 249 27.15 2.08 0.26
N VAL A 250 27.89 0.98 0.43
CA VAL A 250 27.72 -0.23 -0.40
C VAL A 250 26.32 -0.83 -0.22
N SER A 251 25.81 -0.87 1.03
CA SER A 251 24.47 -1.42 1.31
C SER A 251 23.37 -0.56 0.73
N VAL A 252 23.42 0.77 0.91
CA VAL A 252 22.36 1.68 0.42
C VAL A 252 22.33 1.73 -1.11
N GLU A 253 23.48 1.69 -1.78
CA GLU A 253 23.54 1.62 -3.25
C GLU A 253 22.83 0.36 -3.78
N ASP A 254 23.08 -0.80 -3.18
CA ASP A 254 22.42 -2.04 -3.56
C ASP A 254 20.91 -2.02 -3.25
N LEU A 255 20.54 -1.53 -2.07
CA LEU A 255 19.14 -1.38 -1.69
C LEU A 255 18.38 -0.48 -2.66
N LYS A 256 18.95 0.67 -3.05
CA LYS A 256 18.35 1.59 -4.04
C LYS A 256 18.10 0.90 -5.37
N LYS A 257 19.07 0.11 -5.85
CA LYS A 257 18.94 -0.67 -7.09
C LYS A 257 17.82 -1.70 -6.99
N ASN A 258 17.75 -2.45 -5.89
CA ASN A 258 16.74 -3.49 -5.68
C ASN A 258 15.34 -2.89 -5.55
N TYR A 259 15.17 -1.79 -4.81
CA TYR A 259 13.87 -1.11 -4.70
C TYR A 259 13.44 -0.44 -6.00
N ALA A 260 14.39 0.13 -6.78
CA ALA A 260 14.08 0.65 -8.11
C ALA A 260 13.56 -0.44 -9.06
N ASN A 261 14.09 -1.66 -8.97
CA ASN A 261 13.59 -2.80 -9.74
C ASN A 261 12.16 -3.18 -9.36
N LEU A 262 11.74 -2.89 -8.13
CA LEU A 262 10.36 -3.05 -7.66
C LEU A 262 9.48 -1.83 -7.94
N ASN A 263 9.99 -0.76 -8.55
CA ASN A 263 9.29 0.52 -8.64
C ASN A 263 8.81 1.01 -7.26
N VAL A 264 9.71 0.95 -6.27
CA VAL A 264 9.55 1.42 -4.90
C VAL A 264 10.58 2.51 -4.65
N SER A 265 10.17 3.62 -4.05
CA SER A 265 11.04 4.77 -3.79
C SER A 265 10.79 5.35 -2.39
N PHE A 266 11.85 5.86 -1.78
CA PHE A 266 11.79 6.52 -0.48
C PHE A 266 12.21 7.98 -0.62
N ASP A 267 11.63 8.84 0.20
CA ASP A 267 11.96 10.27 0.24
C ASP A 267 13.15 10.51 1.18
N VAL A 268 13.22 9.73 2.26
CA VAL A 268 14.32 9.78 3.23
C VAL A 268 14.87 8.38 3.49
N TRP A 269 16.17 8.33 3.75
CA TRP A 269 16.95 7.12 4.03
C TRP A 269 17.58 7.29 5.42
N LEU A 270 16.75 7.19 6.44
CA LEU A 270 17.15 7.29 7.84
C LEU A 270 17.38 5.89 8.44
N GLY A 271 17.98 5.83 9.61
CA GLY A 271 18.23 4.58 10.30
C GLY A 271 18.23 4.73 11.81
N GLU A 272 18.47 3.62 12.49
CA GLU A 272 18.63 3.59 13.96
C GLU A 272 19.76 4.52 14.43
N SER A 273 20.81 4.73 13.59
CA SER A 273 21.93 5.63 13.88
C SER A 273 21.49 7.09 13.98
N ASP A 274 20.53 7.52 13.15
CA ASP A 274 20.02 8.91 13.15
C ASP A 274 19.19 9.20 14.40
N ALA A 275 18.51 8.21 14.94
CA ALA A 275 17.71 8.35 16.15
C ALA A 275 18.56 8.47 17.44
N GLN A 276 19.85 8.09 17.41
CA GLN A 276 20.70 8.08 18.61
C GLN A 276 20.78 9.45 19.31
N ALA A 277 20.85 10.54 18.54
CA ALA A 277 20.94 11.89 19.08
C ALA A 277 19.68 12.31 19.86
N TYR A 278 18.54 11.67 19.60
CA TYR A 278 17.25 11.98 20.22
C TYR A 278 16.94 11.15 21.48
N ILE A 279 17.70 10.07 21.72
CA ILE A 279 17.50 9.19 22.89
C ILE A 279 17.60 9.95 24.22
N PRO A 280 18.64 10.78 24.48
CA PRO A 280 18.75 11.50 25.74
C PRO A 280 17.54 12.39 26.01
N LYS A 281 17.11 13.17 25.02
CA LYS A 281 15.93 14.04 25.11
C LYS A 281 14.65 13.26 25.37
N MET A 282 14.47 12.15 24.68
CA MET A 282 13.30 11.26 24.86
C MET A 282 13.27 10.71 26.28
N LEU A 283 14.39 10.20 26.80
CA LEU A 283 14.49 9.67 28.15
C LEU A 283 14.26 10.76 29.24
N GLU A 284 14.77 11.98 29.03
CA GLU A 284 14.51 13.13 29.87
C GLU A 284 13.00 13.42 29.96
N ILE A 285 12.31 13.52 28.83
CA ILE A 285 10.85 13.76 28.79
C ILE A 285 10.09 12.70 29.60
N VAL A 286 10.44 11.41 29.41
CA VAL A 286 9.77 10.30 30.10
C VAL A 286 10.03 10.33 31.62
N LYS A 287 11.26 10.66 32.05
CA LYS A 287 11.64 10.77 33.47
C LYS A 287 10.99 11.98 34.12
N ASP A 288 11.01 13.15 33.49
CA ASP A 288 10.42 14.38 34.03
C ASP A 288 8.92 14.26 34.28
N LYS A 289 8.25 13.44 33.45
CA LYS A 289 6.83 13.11 33.61
C LYS A 289 6.56 11.97 34.60
N HIS A 290 7.59 11.47 35.28
CA HIS A 290 7.51 10.36 36.24
C HIS A 290 6.83 9.10 35.67
N LEU A 291 7.02 8.82 34.38
CA LEU A 291 6.44 7.66 33.71
C LEU A 291 7.33 6.43 33.81
N ALA A 292 8.64 6.61 33.93
CA ALA A 292 9.61 5.53 34.05
C ALA A 292 9.78 5.06 35.50
N VAL A 293 9.83 3.74 35.68
CA VAL A 293 10.11 3.07 36.96
C VAL A 293 11.24 2.06 36.79
N GLU A 294 11.96 1.77 37.85
CA GLU A 294 12.94 0.68 37.88
C GLU A 294 12.23 -0.66 38.14
N SER A 295 12.53 -1.66 37.35
CA SER A 295 12.08 -3.03 37.52
C SER A 295 13.22 -3.99 37.19
N ASP A 296 13.65 -4.79 38.13
CA ASP A 296 14.77 -5.75 38.00
C ASP A 296 16.06 -5.10 37.42
N GLY A 297 16.33 -3.85 37.81
CA GLY A 297 17.46 -3.05 37.32
C GLY A 297 17.26 -2.43 35.94
N ALA A 298 16.19 -2.74 35.22
CA ALA A 298 15.83 -2.13 33.95
C ALA A 298 14.96 -0.88 34.15
N LEU A 299 15.05 0.08 33.22
CA LEU A 299 14.17 1.25 33.19
C LEU A 299 12.97 0.92 32.30
N VAL A 300 11.77 0.91 32.87
CA VAL A 300 10.54 0.51 32.14
C VAL A 300 9.43 1.55 32.31
N VAL A 301 8.49 1.57 31.37
CA VAL A 301 7.26 2.36 31.47
C VAL A 301 6.06 1.41 31.52
N PRO A 302 5.26 1.43 32.62
CA PRO A 302 4.00 0.70 32.68
C PRO A 302 3.01 1.24 31.64
N VAL A 303 2.51 0.36 30.77
CA VAL A 303 1.62 0.73 29.66
C VAL A 303 0.24 0.07 29.74
N GLN A 304 -0.06 -0.67 30.82
CA GLN A 304 -1.37 -1.23 31.09
C GLN A 304 -2.43 -0.13 31.17
N GLU A 305 -3.60 -0.35 30.54
CA GLU A 305 -4.77 0.53 30.59
C GLU A 305 -5.99 -0.23 31.16
N GLU A 306 -6.93 0.51 31.73
CA GLU A 306 -8.14 -0.08 32.34
C GLU A 306 -9.02 -0.86 31.33
N THR A 307 -8.90 -0.53 30.07
CA THR A 307 -9.64 -1.17 28.96
C THR A 307 -9.02 -2.49 28.50
N ASP A 308 -7.80 -2.81 28.97
CA ASP A 308 -7.11 -4.02 28.53
C ASP A 308 -7.78 -5.26 29.09
N THR A 309 -8.08 -6.20 28.22
CA THR A 309 -8.67 -7.51 28.58
C THR A 309 -7.61 -8.55 28.96
N LYS A 310 -6.33 -8.25 28.70
CA LYS A 310 -5.16 -9.08 29.01
C LYS A 310 -4.09 -8.24 29.66
N GLU A 311 -3.22 -8.88 30.40
CA GLU A 311 -2.04 -8.23 30.96
C GLU A 311 -1.13 -7.69 29.84
N MET A 312 -0.79 -6.41 29.93
CA MET A 312 0.11 -5.72 29.02
C MET A 312 1.47 -5.56 29.69
N PRO A 313 2.53 -6.22 29.20
CA PRO A 313 3.85 -6.08 29.76
C PRO A 313 4.35 -4.64 29.64
N PRO A 314 5.17 -4.14 30.58
CA PRO A 314 5.73 -2.80 30.50
C PRO A 314 6.66 -2.64 29.29
N CYS A 315 6.76 -1.42 28.77
CA CYS A 315 7.70 -1.06 27.73
C CYS A 315 9.10 -0.84 28.35
N ILE A 316 10.09 -1.64 27.96
CA ILE A 316 11.46 -1.53 28.45
C ILE A 316 12.19 -0.46 27.65
N LEU A 317 12.71 0.57 28.32
CA LEU A 317 13.49 1.64 27.70
C LEU A 317 15.00 1.41 27.78
N LEU A 318 15.48 0.90 28.91
CA LEU A 318 16.89 0.56 29.10
C LEU A 318 16.99 -0.77 29.84
N LYS A 319 17.92 -1.61 29.43
CA LYS A 319 18.28 -2.83 30.14
C LYS A 319 18.97 -2.51 31.48
N SER A 320 19.15 -3.54 32.31
CA SER A 320 19.86 -3.41 33.60
C SER A 320 21.33 -2.97 33.46
N ASP A 321 21.95 -3.21 32.31
CA ASP A 321 23.30 -2.74 31.97
C ASP A 321 23.31 -1.36 31.31
N GLY A 322 22.15 -0.69 31.19
CA GLY A 322 21.99 0.62 30.57
C GLY A 322 21.89 0.59 29.02
N ALA A 323 21.93 -0.58 28.42
CA ALA A 323 21.84 -0.70 26.96
C ALA A 323 20.43 -0.36 26.46
N THR A 324 20.38 0.29 25.29
CA THR A 324 19.14 0.62 24.57
C THR A 324 18.54 -0.60 23.88
N LEU A 325 17.24 -0.52 23.58
CA LEU A 325 16.45 -1.54 22.91
C LEU A 325 15.74 -0.93 21.69
N TYR A 326 15.08 -1.77 20.92
CA TYR A 326 14.24 -1.30 19.78
C TYR A 326 13.18 -0.27 20.24
N ALA A 327 12.54 -0.47 21.38
CA ALA A 327 11.58 0.50 21.90
C ALA A 327 12.20 1.87 22.19
N THR A 328 13.46 1.91 22.63
CA THR A 328 14.19 3.16 22.88
C THR A 328 14.43 3.92 21.58
N THR A 329 14.92 3.22 20.56
CA THR A 329 15.17 3.80 19.24
C THR A 329 13.88 4.24 18.55
N ASP A 330 12.81 3.43 18.60
CA ASP A 330 11.52 3.79 18.00
C ASP A 330 10.88 5.02 18.65
N LEU A 331 10.96 5.14 19.97
CA LEU A 331 10.49 6.35 20.69
C LEU A 331 11.33 7.58 20.33
N ALA A 332 12.65 7.42 20.22
CA ALA A 332 13.55 8.49 19.78
C ALA A 332 13.27 8.90 18.34
N THR A 333 12.97 7.94 17.46
CA THR A 333 12.56 8.18 16.06
C THR A 333 11.24 8.95 16.00
N ILE A 334 10.28 8.66 16.89
CA ILE A 334 9.05 9.47 16.99
C ILE A 334 9.37 10.92 17.33
N VAL A 335 10.29 11.16 18.29
CA VAL A 335 10.73 12.53 18.63
C VAL A 335 11.41 13.20 17.44
N GLN A 336 12.28 12.50 16.72
CA GLN A 336 12.93 12.99 15.52
C GLN A 336 11.91 13.39 14.47
N ARG A 337 10.96 12.49 14.14
CA ARG A 337 9.93 12.74 13.12
C ARG A 337 9.02 13.91 13.47
N GLU A 338 8.68 14.05 14.75
CA GLU A 338 7.92 15.21 15.20
C GLU A 338 8.69 16.51 15.02
N GLN A 339 9.99 16.51 15.33
CA GLN A 339 10.84 17.68 15.18
C GLN A 339 11.10 18.05 13.72
N ASP A 340 11.34 17.07 12.85
CA ASP A 340 11.77 17.29 11.48
C ASP A 340 10.60 17.50 10.51
N PHE A 341 9.45 16.85 10.75
CA PHE A 341 8.35 16.78 9.78
C PHE A 341 7.01 17.28 10.30
N HIS A 342 6.81 17.42 11.61
CA HIS A 342 5.53 17.77 12.23
C HIS A 342 4.34 16.99 11.64
N PRO A 343 4.37 15.64 11.67
CA PRO A 343 3.40 14.82 10.98
C PRO A 343 2.02 14.83 11.64
N GLY A 344 0.97 14.90 10.84
CA GLY A 344 -0.39 14.63 11.30
C GLY A 344 -0.68 13.13 11.42
N LYS A 345 0.16 12.27 10.81
CA LYS A 345 0.09 10.81 10.90
C LYS A 345 1.46 10.19 10.71
N ILE A 346 1.78 9.18 11.54
CA ILE A 346 2.92 8.27 11.33
C ILE A 346 2.35 6.86 11.20
N LEU A 347 2.58 6.23 10.07
CA LEU A 347 2.15 4.88 9.76
C LEU A 347 3.36 3.95 9.69
N TYR A 348 3.41 2.95 10.56
CA TYR A 348 4.42 1.89 10.55
C TYR A 348 3.86 0.65 9.84
N LEU A 349 4.62 0.13 8.90
CA LEU A 349 4.27 -1.06 8.13
C LEU A 349 5.30 -2.17 8.35
N THR A 350 5.06 -3.02 9.32
CA THR A 350 5.96 -4.10 9.72
C THR A 350 5.25 -5.45 9.82
N ASP A 351 5.98 -6.51 10.12
CA ASP A 351 5.40 -7.84 10.34
C ASP A 351 4.40 -7.81 11.51
N LYS A 352 3.27 -8.50 11.39
CA LYS A 352 2.22 -8.58 12.42
C LYS A 352 2.71 -9.08 13.78
N ARG A 353 3.85 -9.78 13.83
CA ARG A 353 4.49 -10.21 15.08
C ARG A 353 4.99 -9.04 15.94
N GLN A 354 5.17 -7.86 15.34
CA GLN A 354 5.59 -6.64 16.03
C GLN A 354 4.43 -5.81 16.58
N SER A 355 3.18 -6.27 16.45
CA SER A 355 1.99 -5.49 16.85
C SER A 355 2.00 -5.09 18.33
N LEU A 356 2.39 -6.01 19.22
CA LEU A 356 2.50 -5.72 20.66
C LEU A 356 3.58 -4.66 20.94
N HIS A 357 4.71 -4.75 20.27
CA HIS A 357 5.79 -3.77 20.40
C HIS A 357 5.32 -2.36 20.01
N PHE A 358 4.68 -2.19 18.86
CA PHE A 358 4.18 -0.88 18.45
C PHE A 358 3.05 -0.38 19.34
N GLU A 359 2.20 -1.25 19.87
CA GLU A 359 1.21 -0.85 20.84
C GLU A 359 1.85 -0.27 22.11
N GLN A 360 2.89 -0.92 22.65
CA GLN A 360 3.66 -0.42 23.78
C GLN A 360 4.32 0.93 23.46
N VAL A 361 5.01 1.05 22.33
CA VAL A 361 5.67 2.28 21.87
C VAL A 361 4.66 3.44 21.76
N PHE A 362 3.50 3.20 21.13
CA PHE A 362 2.47 4.24 20.97
C PHE A 362 1.88 4.69 22.30
N ARG A 363 1.65 3.77 23.22
CA ARG A 363 1.18 4.11 24.59
C ARG A 363 2.19 4.97 25.34
N VAL A 364 3.47 4.65 25.27
CA VAL A 364 4.52 5.50 25.86
C VAL A 364 4.55 6.85 25.17
N ALA A 365 4.54 6.90 23.84
CA ALA A 365 4.56 8.15 23.07
C ALA A 365 3.38 9.07 23.44
N ARG A 366 2.18 8.49 23.66
CA ARG A 366 0.99 9.24 24.12
C ARG A 366 1.11 9.72 25.56
N LYS A 367 1.48 8.84 26.50
CA LYS A 367 1.67 9.18 27.91
C LYS A 367 2.74 10.27 28.09
N ALA A 368 3.84 10.14 27.36
CA ALA A 368 4.94 11.10 27.38
C ALA A 368 4.68 12.36 26.54
N ALA A 369 3.60 12.42 25.78
CA ALA A 369 3.29 13.47 24.82
C ALA A 369 4.49 13.79 23.90
N LEU A 370 5.10 12.73 23.33
CA LEU A 370 6.19 12.87 22.36
C LEU A 370 5.70 13.41 21.02
N VAL A 371 4.40 13.33 20.77
CA VAL A 371 3.69 13.92 19.62
C VAL A 371 2.42 14.61 20.11
N PRO A 372 1.90 15.60 19.36
CA PRO A 372 0.60 16.21 19.63
C PRO A 372 -0.53 15.17 19.72
N PRO A 373 -1.58 15.40 20.52
CA PRO A 373 -2.73 14.50 20.58
C PRO A 373 -3.43 14.30 19.23
N THR A 374 -3.30 15.26 18.31
CA THR A 374 -3.86 15.24 16.97
C THR A 374 -3.07 14.38 15.99
N THR A 375 -1.82 14.06 16.28
CA THR A 375 -0.99 13.18 15.43
C THR A 375 -1.47 11.74 15.58
N GLU A 376 -1.85 11.11 14.49
CA GLU A 376 -2.25 9.71 14.45
C GLU A 376 -1.00 8.81 14.41
N LEU A 377 -0.88 7.89 15.38
CA LEU A 377 0.11 6.81 15.35
C LEU A 377 -0.60 5.52 14.96
N ALA A 378 -0.21 4.90 13.87
CA ALA A 378 -0.86 3.72 13.32
C ALA A 378 0.16 2.64 12.93
N HIS A 379 -0.21 1.39 13.12
CA HIS A 379 0.57 0.23 12.73
C HIS A 379 -0.27 -0.71 11.86
N ILE A 380 0.25 -1.08 10.70
CA ILE A 380 -0.29 -2.15 9.87
C ILE A 380 0.65 -3.33 9.95
N GLY A 381 0.26 -4.34 10.72
CA GLY A 381 0.98 -5.61 10.81
C GLY A 381 0.65 -6.51 9.63
N PHE A 382 1.55 -6.64 8.67
CA PHE A 382 1.31 -7.51 7.52
C PHE A 382 1.55 -8.99 7.83
N GLY A 383 0.79 -9.85 7.15
CA GLY A 383 0.91 -11.31 7.24
C GLY A 383 2.09 -11.86 6.43
N THR A 384 2.26 -13.17 6.46
CA THR A 384 3.38 -13.88 5.83
C THR A 384 3.02 -14.31 4.40
N MET A 385 3.98 -14.21 3.48
CA MET A 385 3.95 -14.89 2.18
C MET A 385 4.44 -16.32 2.37
N ASN A 386 3.57 -17.28 2.10
CA ASN A 386 3.83 -18.70 2.28
C ASN A 386 4.04 -19.42 0.93
N GLY A 387 4.75 -20.52 0.94
CA GLY A 387 4.80 -21.46 -0.17
C GLY A 387 3.55 -22.35 -0.24
N LYS A 388 3.47 -23.20 -1.27
CA LYS A 388 2.37 -24.18 -1.45
C LYS A 388 2.25 -25.17 -0.28
N ASP A 389 3.30 -25.35 0.51
CA ASP A 389 3.32 -26.18 1.74
C ASP A 389 2.76 -25.45 2.98
N GLY A 390 2.30 -24.21 2.83
CA GLY A 390 1.77 -23.36 3.91
C GLY A 390 2.81 -22.81 4.87
N LYS A 391 4.10 -23.04 4.61
CA LYS A 391 5.21 -22.48 5.41
C LYS A 391 5.75 -21.21 4.75
N PRO A 392 6.46 -20.35 5.51
CA PRO A 392 7.11 -19.17 4.92
C PRO A 392 7.94 -19.54 3.70
N PHE A 393 7.80 -18.76 2.63
CA PHE A 393 8.40 -19.05 1.34
C PHE A 393 9.93 -19.15 1.45
N LYS A 394 10.49 -20.27 1.00
CA LYS A 394 11.92 -20.60 1.11
C LYS A 394 12.46 -21.11 -0.22
N THR A 395 13.78 -21.05 -0.37
CA THR A 395 14.47 -21.74 -1.48
C THR A 395 14.31 -23.27 -1.36
N ARG A 396 14.52 -23.97 -2.47
CA ARG A 396 14.53 -25.44 -2.50
C ARG A 396 15.55 -26.05 -1.53
N GLU A 397 16.62 -25.34 -1.21
CA GLU A 397 17.69 -25.71 -0.29
C GLU A 397 17.41 -25.34 1.18
N GLY A 398 16.23 -24.75 1.46
CA GLY A 398 15.76 -24.47 2.84
C GLY A 398 16.10 -23.08 3.38
N GLY A 399 16.81 -22.23 2.64
CA GLY A 399 17.12 -20.83 3.00
C GLY A 399 15.98 -19.87 2.64
N VAL A 400 16.05 -18.62 3.14
CA VAL A 400 15.13 -17.55 2.72
C VAL A 400 15.51 -17.12 1.30
N MET A 401 14.52 -17.10 0.39
CA MET A 401 14.77 -16.73 -1.00
C MET A 401 15.13 -15.24 -1.11
N ARG A 402 16.21 -14.91 -1.81
CA ARG A 402 16.56 -13.53 -2.16
C ARG A 402 15.49 -12.95 -3.08
N LEU A 403 15.17 -11.69 -2.86
CA LEU A 403 14.15 -11.00 -3.64
C LEU A 403 14.52 -10.91 -5.13
N GLU A 404 15.78 -10.62 -5.44
CA GLU A 404 16.31 -10.59 -6.80
C GLU A 404 16.11 -11.92 -7.55
N VAL A 405 16.32 -13.05 -6.85
CA VAL A 405 16.13 -14.39 -7.43
C VAL A 405 14.66 -14.61 -7.76
N LEU A 406 13.74 -14.27 -6.84
CA LEU A 406 12.30 -14.37 -7.08
C LEU A 406 11.86 -13.54 -8.29
N ILE A 407 12.29 -12.28 -8.37
CA ILE A 407 11.95 -11.39 -9.50
C ILE A 407 12.46 -11.98 -10.81
N ARG A 408 13.68 -12.52 -10.82
CA ARG A 408 14.27 -13.15 -12.00
C ARG A 408 13.47 -14.39 -12.42
N GLU A 409 13.16 -15.31 -11.50
CA GLU A 409 12.38 -16.52 -11.81
C GLU A 409 11.01 -16.18 -12.42
N ILE A 410 10.32 -15.15 -11.87
CA ILE A 410 9.04 -14.70 -12.42
C ILE A 410 9.23 -14.09 -13.82
N THR A 411 10.29 -13.29 -14.01
CA THR A 411 10.56 -12.64 -15.30
C THR A 411 10.91 -13.66 -16.37
N ASP A 412 11.73 -14.67 -16.04
CA ASP A 412 12.09 -15.75 -16.96
C ASP A 412 10.86 -16.56 -17.36
N TYR A 413 10.02 -16.93 -16.38
CA TYR A 413 8.77 -17.64 -16.63
C TYR A 413 7.83 -16.86 -17.57
N VAL A 414 7.65 -15.57 -17.31
CA VAL A 414 6.82 -14.70 -18.15
C VAL A 414 7.42 -14.54 -19.56
N THR A 415 8.74 -14.41 -19.66
CA THR A 415 9.46 -14.31 -20.93
C THR A 415 9.20 -15.52 -21.81
N ASP A 416 9.27 -16.72 -21.25
CA ASP A 416 8.98 -17.96 -21.97
C ASP A 416 7.53 -18.01 -22.46
N LYS A 417 6.59 -17.60 -21.63
CA LYS A 417 5.16 -17.51 -21.99
C LYS A 417 4.88 -16.53 -23.13
N ILE A 418 5.53 -15.37 -23.14
CA ILE A 418 5.37 -14.38 -24.22
C ILE A 418 5.95 -14.92 -25.52
N LYS A 419 7.13 -15.58 -25.47
CA LYS A 419 7.75 -16.19 -26.66
C LYS A 419 6.89 -17.26 -27.32
N GLU A 420 6.19 -18.07 -26.53
CA GLU A 420 5.26 -19.08 -27.06
C GLU A 420 4.17 -18.45 -27.94
N ASN A 421 3.72 -17.23 -27.64
CA ASN A 421 2.63 -16.55 -28.33
C ASN A 421 3.09 -15.61 -29.48
N GLN A 422 4.37 -15.30 -29.60
CA GLN A 422 4.99 -14.45 -30.65
C GLN A 422 4.30 -13.08 -30.85
N THR A 423 3.79 -12.48 -29.79
CA THR A 423 3.01 -11.23 -29.86
C THR A 423 3.85 -9.97 -29.73
N VAL A 424 5.10 -10.10 -29.30
CA VAL A 424 6.04 -9.01 -28.99
C VAL A 424 7.34 -9.24 -29.73
N SER A 425 7.97 -8.18 -30.26
CA SER A 425 9.29 -8.27 -30.90
C SER A 425 10.40 -8.60 -29.87
N ASP A 426 11.50 -9.19 -30.35
CA ASP A 426 12.64 -9.53 -29.51
C ASP A 426 13.23 -8.30 -28.79
N GLU A 427 13.13 -7.12 -29.39
CA GLU A 427 13.62 -5.84 -28.81
C GLU A 427 12.72 -5.36 -27.67
N GLU A 428 11.39 -5.50 -27.80
CA GLU A 428 10.40 -5.08 -26.79
C GLU A 428 10.23 -6.11 -25.65
N LEU A 429 10.63 -7.37 -25.90
CA LEU A 429 10.38 -8.51 -25.02
C LEU A 429 10.92 -8.32 -23.59
N PRO A 430 12.16 -7.86 -23.34
CA PRO A 430 12.70 -7.76 -21.97
C PRO A 430 11.91 -6.77 -21.11
N GLU A 431 11.53 -5.62 -21.66
CA GLU A 431 10.77 -4.61 -20.94
C GLU A 431 9.33 -5.06 -20.68
N THR A 432 8.70 -5.66 -21.68
CA THR A 432 7.34 -6.21 -21.56
C THR A 432 7.28 -7.31 -20.52
N ALA A 433 8.22 -8.26 -20.55
CA ALA A 433 8.31 -9.34 -19.56
C ALA A 433 8.49 -8.81 -18.14
N LYS A 434 9.36 -7.79 -17.98
CA LYS A 434 9.57 -7.14 -16.69
C LYS A 434 8.29 -6.49 -16.14
N LYS A 435 7.54 -5.76 -16.99
CA LYS A 435 6.27 -5.14 -16.58
C LYS A 435 5.23 -6.18 -16.17
N ILE A 436 5.10 -7.26 -16.93
CA ILE A 436 4.15 -8.33 -16.63
C ILE A 436 4.56 -9.08 -15.35
N ALA A 437 5.85 -9.36 -15.15
CA ALA A 437 6.37 -9.97 -13.95
C ALA A 437 6.09 -9.10 -12.70
N MET A 438 6.30 -7.77 -12.82
CA MET A 438 5.97 -6.83 -11.77
C MET A 438 4.47 -6.81 -11.45
N ALA A 439 3.61 -6.83 -12.46
CA ALA A 439 2.17 -6.89 -12.26
C ALA A 439 1.76 -8.21 -11.57
N ALA A 440 2.30 -9.35 -12.01
CA ALA A 440 2.05 -10.64 -11.38
C ALA A 440 2.42 -10.64 -9.90
N LEU A 441 3.61 -10.13 -9.56
CA LEU A 441 4.12 -10.09 -8.20
C LEU A 441 3.33 -9.11 -7.32
N LYS A 442 3.21 -7.86 -7.75
CA LYS A 442 2.58 -6.79 -6.95
C LYS A 442 1.08 -6.99 -6.80
N TYR A 443 0.38 -7.25 -7.89
CA TYR A 443 -1.06 -7.51 -7.83
C TYR A 443 -1.37 -8.78 -7.05
N GLY A 444 -0.56 -9.82 -7.22
CA GLY A 444 -0.69 -11.08 -6.48
C GLY A 444 -0.62 -10.88 -4.97
N ASP A 445 0.28 -10.03 -4.47
CA ASP A 445 0.34 -9.64 -3.06
C ASP A 445 -0.79 -8.68 -2.67
N LEU A 446 -0.89 -7.52 -3.36
CA LEU A 446 -1.78 -6.42 -3.01
C LEU A 446 -3.27 -6.77 -3.11
N SER A 447 -3.65 -7.80 -3.88
CA SER A 447 -5.03 -8.30 -3.93
C SER A 447 -5.47 -9.00 -2.65
N ASN A 448 -4.54 -9.32 -1.74
CA ASN A 448 -4.84 -9.87 -0.43
C ASN A 448 -4.91 -8.76 0.61
N LEU A 449 -5.77 -8.94 1.63
CA LEU A 449 -5.76 -8.05 2.78
C LEU A 449 -4.38 -8.07 3.44
N ALA A 450 -3.78 -6.90 3.67
CA ALA A 450 -2.41 -6.78 4.18
C ALA A 450 -2.14 -7.64 5.43
N THR A 451 -3.08 -7.67 6.39
CA THR A 451 -2.94 -8.40 7.66
C THR A 451 -3.07 -9.93 7.54
N LYS A 452 -3.46 -10.44 6.38
CA LYS A 452 -3.63 -11.88 6.16
C LYS A 452 -2.38 -12.51 5.56
N ASP A 453 -2.14 -13.77 5.97
CA ASP A 453 -1.18 -14.63 5.29
C ASP A 453 -1.77 -15.07 3.94
N TYR A 454 -0.92 -15.27 2.95
CA TYR A 454 -1.35 -15.81 1.65
C TYR A 454 -0.32 -16.80 1.09
N VAL A 455 -0.75 -17.62 0.14
CA VAL A 455 0.11 -18.57 -0.55
C VAL A 455 0.54 -17.96 -1.89
N PHE A 456 1.85 -17.84 -2.09
CA PHE A 456 2.43 -17.46 -3.37
C PHE A 456 2.43 -18.67 -4.30
N ASP A 457 1.80 -18.51 -5.46
CA ASP A 457 1.75 -19.51 -6.53
C ASP A 457 2.10 -18.82 -7.87
N LEU A 458 3.28 -19.13 -8.39
CA LEU A 458 3.80 -18.51 -9.61
C LEU A 458 2.88 -18.74 -10.82
N ASP A 459 2.39 -19.98 -11.00
CA ASP A 459 1.51 -20.33 -12.12
C ASP A 459 0.21 -19.52 -12.07
N ARG A 460 -0.39 -19.42 -10.88
CA ARG A 460 -1.61 -18.66 -10.65
C ARG A 460 -1.41 -17.17 -10.87
N PHE A 461 -0.36 -16.58 -10.29
CA PHE A 461 -0.14 -15.14 -10.34
C PHE A 461 0.29 -14.64 -11.71
N SER A 462 0.95 -15.48 -12.49
CA SER A 462 1.38 -15.19 -13.86
C SER A 462 0.34 -15.56 -14.91
N SER A 463 -0.85 -16.04 -14.52
CA SER A 463 -1.94 -16.37 -15.44
C SER A 463 -2.56 -15.12 -16.06
N PHE A 464 -2.87 -15.18 -17.35
CA PHE A 464 -3.61 -14.14 -18.09
C PHE A 464 -5.14 -14.26 -17.90
N GLU A 465 -5.59 -15.15 -17.07
CA GLU A 465 -6.99 -15.38 -16.73
C GLU A 465 -7.20 -15.29 -15.22
N GLY A 466 -8.41 -14.91 -14.83
CA GLY A 466 -8.80 -14.79 -13.43
C GLY A 466 -8.34 -13.47 -12.79
N ASN A 467 -8.32 -13.45 -11.45
CA ASN A 467 -7.98 -12.25 -10.68
C ASN A 467 -6.46 -12.12 -10.53
N THR A 468 -5.78 -11.62 -11.58
CA THR A 468 -4.32 -11.54 -11.68
C THR A 468 -3.86 -10.21 -12.29
N GLY A 469 -2.61 -9.80 -11.98
CA GLY A 469 -2.00 -8.63 -12.60
C GLY A 469 -1.91 -8.72 -14.13
N PRO A 470 -1.41 -9.82 -14.71
CA PRO A 470 -1.38 -10.00 -16.15
C PRO A 470 -2.75 -9.91 -16.84
N TYR A 471 -3.83 -10.37 -16.22
CA TYR A 471 -5.19 -10.20 -16.74
C TYR A 471 -5.60 -8.72 -16.84
N ILE A 472 -5.27 -7.91 -15.82
CA ILE A 472 -5.52 -6.46 -15.86
C ILE A 472 -4.71 -5.80 -16.97
N LEU A 473 -3.41 -6.13 -17.08
CA LEU A 473 -2.56 -5.59 -18.15
C LEU A 473 -3.07 -5.98 -19.54
N TYR A 474 -3.47 -7.23 -19.71
CA TYR A 474 -4.04 -7.71 -20.98
C TYR A 474 -5.30 -6.94 -21.37
N THR A 475 -6.16 -6.61 -20.41
CA THR A 475 -7.33 -5.76 -20.65
C THR A 475 -6.93 -4.37 -21.11
N ILE A 476 -5.95 -3.73 -20.46
CA ILE A 476 -5.45 -2.40 -20.85
C ILE A 476 -4.85 -2.43 -22.27
N VAL A 477 -3.99 -3.41 -22.57
CA VAL A 477 -3.35 -3.55 -23.88
C VAL A 477 -4.39 -3.81 -24.99
N ARG A 478 -5.40 -4.62 -24.70
CA ARG A 478 -6.54 -4.81 -25.60
C ARG A 478 -7.25 -3.50 -25.92
N ILE A 479 -7.51 -2.69 -24.90
CA ILE A 479 -8.14 -1.37 -25.09
C ILE A 479 -7.23 -0.47 -25.94
N LYS A 480 -5.92 -0.41 -25.66
CA LYS A 480 -4.94 0.33 -26.49
C LYS A 480 -5.00 -0.12 -27.95
N SER A 481 -5.06 -1.41 -28.20
CA SER A 481 -5.20 -1.96 -29.56
C SER A 481 -6.51 -1.57 -30.24
N ILE A 482 -7.61 -1.43 -29.51
CA ILE A 482 -8.89 -0.94 -30.05
C ILE A 482 -8.75 0.53 -30.43
N LEU A 483 -8.24 1.35 -29.52
CA LEU A 483 -8.08 2.80 -29.73
C LEU A 483 -7.15 3.11 -30.91
N SER A 484 -6.08 2.32 -31.12
CA SER A 484 -5.15 2.50 -32.24
C SER A 484 -5.76 2.23 -33.62
N LYS A 485 -6.89 1.52 -33.69
CA LYS A 485 -7.63 1.23 -34.92
C LYS A 485 -8.71 2.27 -35.27
N TYR A 486 -8.96 3.21 -34.35
CA TYR A 486 -9.91 4.29 -34.57
C TYR A 486 -9.25 5.44 -35.34
N ASN A 487 -9.90 5.93 -36.39
CA ASN A 487 -9.36 6.99 -37.27
C ASN A 487 -9.62 8.42 -36.71
N GLY A 488 -9.79 8.60 -35.42
CA GLY A 488 -10.05 9.90 -34.76
C GLY A 488 -9.36 9.99 -33.41
N SER A 489 -9.58 11.09 -32.72
CA SER A 489 -9.13 11.28 -31.33
C SER A 489 -10.24 10.88 -30.37
N ALA A 490 -9.94 10.00 -29.41
CA ALA A 490 -10.88 9.63 -28.35
C ALA A 490 -11.29 10.84 -27.48
N ALA A 491 -10.42 11.86 -27.37
CA ALA A 491 -10.68 13.06 -26.60
C ALA A 491 -11.81 13.94 -27.20
N ASP A 492 -12.05 13.83 -28.49
CA ASP A 492 -13.09 14.58 -29.20
C ASP A 492 -14.46 13.85 -29.21
N CYS A 493 -14.48 12.62 -28.71
CA CYS A 493 -15.66 11.78 -28.72
C CYS A 493 -16.59 12.08 -27.54
N LYS A 494 -17.90 12.11 -27.82
CA LYS A 494 -18.94 12.33 -26.80
C LYS A 494 -19.53 11.01 -26.32
N LEU A 495 -19.75 10.90 -25.03
CA LEU A 495 -20.47 9.79 -24.44
C LEU A 495 -21.98 9.93 -24.66
N LEU A 496 -22.60 8.89 -25.17
CA LEU A 496 -24.05 8.79 -25.39
C LEU A 496 -24.68 7.86 -24.34
N PRO A 497 -26.01 7.95 -24.12
CA PRO A 497 -26.72 6.99 -23.27
C PRO A 497 -26.47 5.55 -23.72
N PRO A 498 -26.29 4.61 -22.76
CA PRO A 498 -26.03 3.21 -23.08
C PRO A 498 -27.26 2.56 -23.74
N GLU A 499 -27.02 1.80 -24.82
CA GLU A 499 -28.06 1.05 -25.54
C GLU A 499 -28.05 -0.44 -25.22
N SER A 500 -26.94 -0.95 -24.70
CA SER A 500 -26.82 -2.34 -24.26
C SER A 500 -26.63 -2.43 -22.75
N ARG A 501 -27.05 -3.57 -22.19
CA ARG A 501 -26.83 -3.86 -20.77
C ARG A 501 -25.34 -3.82 -20.42
N GLN A 502 -24.48 -4.39 -21.26
CA GLN A 502 -23.04 -4.47 -21.03
C GLN A 502 -22.40 -3.08 -21.02
N GLN A 503 -22.86 -2.17 -21.87
CA GLN A 503 -22.43 -0.77 -21.86
C GLN A 503 -22.85 -0.07 -20.57
N LYS A 504 -24.12 -0.25 -20.15
CA LYS A 504 -24.65 0.29 -18.88
C LYS A 504 -23.88 -0.27 -17.69
N ASP A 505 -23.65 -1.57 -17.66
CA ASP A 505 -22.88 -2.24 -16.59
C ASP A 505 -21.45 -1.66 -16.47
N LEU A 506 -20.75 -1.43 -17.60
CA LEU A 506 -19.43 -0.81 -17.61
C LEU A 506 -19.48 0.63 -17.04
N MET A 507 -20.45 1.43 -17.45
CA MET A 507 -20.65 2.78 -16.91
C MET A 507 -20.95 2.78 -15.40
N LEU A 508 -21.76 1.84 -14.92
CA LEU A 508 -22.06 1.68 -13.49
C LEU A 508 -20.81 1.29 -12.69
N VAL A 509 -19.94 0.43 -13.23
CA VAL A 509 -18.67 0.08 -12.56
C VAL A 509 -17.74 1.29 -12.52
N LEU A 510 -17.58 2.02 -13.63
CA LEU A 510 -16.79 3.26 -13.68
C LEU A 510 -17.24 4.29 -12.64
N SER A 511 -18.54 4.48 -12.48
CA SER A 511 -19.11 5.47 -11.56
C SER A 511 -18.75 5.22 -10.09
N ARG A 512 -18.28 4.02 -9.73
CA ARG A 512 -17.87 3.63 -8.36
C ARG A 512 -16.40 3.90 -8.04
N LEU A 513 -15.63 4.45 -8.98
CA LEU A 513 -14.21 4.74 -8.77
C LEU A 513 -13.96 5.56 -7.50
N SER A 514 -14.72 6.65 -7.34
CA SER A 514 -14.54 7.56 -6.19
C SER A 514 -14.80 6.86 -4.85
N ASP A 515 -15.83 6.01 -4.77
CA ASP A 515 -16.11 5.22 -3.57
C ASP A 515 -14.98 4.25 -3.26
N SER A 516 -14.51 3.52 -4.28
CA SER A 516 -13.47 2.51 -4.13
C SER A 516 -12.13 3.11 -3.70
N LEU A 517 -11.72 4.22 -4.34
CA LEU A 517 -10.46 4.90 -3.97
C LEU A 517 -10.56 5.57 -2.59
N THR A 518 -11.71 6.19 -2.25
CA THR A 518 -11.93 6.79 -0.94
C THR A 518 -11.92 5.73 0.17
N SER A 519 -12.50 4.57 -0.07
CA SER A 519 -12.47 3.44 0.87
C SER A 519 -11.04 2.93 1.07
N SER A 520 -10.31 2.70 -0.03
CA SER A 520 -8.91 2.29 0.01
C SER A 520 -8.02 3.31 0.76
N TYR A 521 -8.24 4.61 0.54
CA TYR A 521 -7.55 5.68 1.26
C TYR A 521 -7.82 5.65 2.77
N LYS A 522 -9.09 5.58 3.18
CA LYS A 522 -9.49 5.58 4.60
C LYS A 522 -8.98 4.35 5.34
N ASN A 523 -9.02 3.19 4.69
CA ASN A 523 -8.66 1.91 5.29
C ASN A 523 -7.17 1.56 5.09
N SER A 524 -6.40 2.37 4.34
CA SER A 524 -5.02 2.04 3.94
C SER A 524 -4.94 0.64 3.31
N ALA A 525 -5.88 0.35 2.40
CA ALA A 525 -6.19 -0.98 1.91
C ALA A 525 -6.10 -1.09 0.36
N PRO A 526 -4.88 -1.29 -0.19
CA PRO A 526 -4.69 -1.44 -1.64
C PRO A 526 -5.51 -2.57 -2.27
N ASN A 527 -5.87 -3.61 -1.52
CA ASN A 527 -6.70 -4.71 -1.98
C ASN A 527 -8.10 -4.25 -2.46
N GLU A 528 -8.61 -3.14 -1.97
CA GLU A 528 -9.89 -2.58 -2.43
C GLU A 528 -9.77 -2.02 -3.85
N ILE A 529 -8.62 -1.44 -4.21
CA ILE A 529 -8.33 -1.03 -5.60
C ILE A 529 -8.22 -2.26 -6.49
N CYS A 530 -7.53 -3.32 -6.04
CA CYS A 530 -7.43 -4.58 -6.80
C CYS A 530 -8.80 -5.17 -7.10
N ALA A 531 -9.69 -5.22 -6.10
CA ALA A 531 -11.06 -5.72 -6.28
C ALA A 531 -11.85 -4.87 -7.30
N TYR A 532 -11.73 -3.56 -7.21
CA TYR A 532 -12.40 -2.64 -8.12
C TYR A 532 -11.92 -2.79 -9.57
N ILE A 533 -10.60 -2.80 -9.81
CA ILE A 533 -10.07 -2.91 -11.18
C ILE A 533 -10.31 -4.28 -11.80
N TYR A 534 -10.40 -5.33 -11.00
CA TYR A 534 -10.79 -6.65 -11.50
C TYR A 534 -12.22 -6.64 -12.02
N GLU A 535 -13.15 -6.03 -11.28
CA GLU A 535 -14.54 -5.87 -11.72
C GLU A 535 -14.64 -4.99 -12.96
N LEU A 536 -13.89 -3.87 -12.99
CA LEU A 536 -13.85 -2.96 -14.13
C LEU A 536 -13.31 -3.65 -15.40
N ALA A 537 -12.20 -4.39 -15.28
CA ALA A 537 -11.65 -5.17 -16.37
C ALA A 537 -12.64 -6.23 -16.88
N GLY A 538 -13.35 -6.90 -15.98
CA GLY A 538 -14.39 -7.85 -16.31
C GLY A 538 -15.55 -7.22 -17.10
N ALA A 539 -16.02 -6.05 -16.67
CA ALA A 539 -17.08 -5.31 -17.35
C ALA A 539 -16.64 -4.83 -18.75
N ALA A 540 -15.39 -4.30 -18.84
CA ALA A 540 -14.82 -3.87 -20.12
C ALA A 540 -14.66 -5.02 -21.11
N ASN A 541 -14.19 -6.18 -20.65
CA ASN A 541 -14.05 -7.36 -21.50
C ASN A 541 -15.41 -7.91 -21.97
N LYS A 542 -16.45 -7.89 -21.13
CA LYS A 542 -17.82 -8.25 -21.54
C LYS A 542 -18.37 -7.29 -22.60
N PHE A 543 -18.21 -5.98 -22.38
CA PHE A 543 -18.63 -4.99 -23.34
C PHE A 543 -17.92 -5.17 -24.69
N TYR A 544 -16.60 -5.37 -24.69
CA TYR A 544 -15.82 -5.63 -25.91
C TYR A 544 -16.26 -6.90 -26.64
N HIS A 545 -16.60 -7.96 -25.90
CA HIS A 545 -17.01 -9.24 -26.48
C HIS A 545 -18.38 -9.15 -27.18
N ASP A 546 -19.31 -8.42 -26.57
CA ASP A 546 -20.70 -8.38 -27.01
C ASP A 546 -20.99 -7.26 -28.02
N VAL A 547 -20.10 -6.23 -28.09
CA VAL A 547 -20.29 -5.04 -28.94
C VAL A 547 -19.16 -4.92 -29.95
N LYS A 548 -19.51 -4.77 -31.25
CA LYS A 548 -18.55 -4.59 -32.34
C LYS A 548 -18.08 -3.13 -32.44
N ILE A 549 -17.20 -2.71 -31.52
CA ILE A 549 -16.78 -1.31 -31.36
C ILE A 549 -16.24 -0.70 -32.66
N ILE A 550 -15.25 -1.34 -33.29
CA ILE A 550 -14.57 -0.80 -34.49
C ILE A 550 -15.44 -0.89 -35.77
N SER A 551 -16.32 -1.85 -35.85
CA SER A 551 -17.21 -2.05 -36.99
C SER A 551 -18.64 -1.55 -36.75
N GLU A 552 -18.85 -0.70 -35.73
CA GLU A 552 -20.13 -0.02 -35.52
C GLU A 552 -20.40 0.93 -36.71
N PRO A 553 -21.53 0.78 -37.44
CA PRO A 553 -21.83 1.59 -38.61
C PRO A 553 -22.27 3.02 -38.28
N ASP A 554 -22.81 3.26 -37.09
CA ASP A 554 -23.16 4.60 -36.62
C ASP A 554 -21.91 5.29 -36.03
N GLU A 555 -21.42 6.31 -36.71
CA GLU A 555 -20.20 7.04 -36.35
C GLU A 555 -20.30 7.69 -34.97
N GLN A 556 -21.47 8.21 -34.57
CA GLN A 556 -21.63 8.84 -33.25
C GLN A 556 -21.60 7.79 -32.13
N ARG A 557 -22.20 6.64 -32.40
CA ARG A 557 -22.20 5.50 -31.49
C ARG A 557 -20.81 4.90 -31.35
N GLN A 558 -20.11 4.69 -32.50
CA GLN A 558 -18.72 4.27 -32.48
C GLN A 558 -17.84 5.22 -31.66
N ALA A 559 -17.96 6.52 -31.87
CA ALA A 559 -17.24 7.54 -31.10
C ALA A 559 -17.56 7.45 -29.59
N SER A 560 -18.81 7.22 -29.22
CA SER A 560 -19.21 7.02 -27.81
C SER A 560 -18.54 5.76 -27.19
N TYR A 561 -18.47 4.65 -27.93
CA TYR A 561 -17.79 3.45 -27.48
C TYR A 561 -16.28 3.68 -27.28
N ILE A 562 -15.66 4.41 -28.21
CA ILE A 562 -14.24 4.80 -28.12
C ILE A 562 -13.98 5.67 -26.90
N ALA A 563 -14.83 6.68 -26.63
CA ALA A 563 -14.72 7.52 -25.43
C ALA A 563 -14.83 6.69 -24.14
N LEU A 564 -15.77 5.74 -24.09
CA LEU A 564 -15.97 4.87 -22.93
C LEU A 564 -14.77 3.94 -22.70
N MET A 565 -14.20 3.38 -23.77
CA MET A 565 -13.01 2.54 -23.67
C MET A 565 -11.77 3.34 -23.27
N ASP A 566 -11.58 4.56 -23.77
CA ASP A 566 -10.46 5.41 -23.38
C ASP A 566 -10.56 5.83 -21.89
N LEU A 567 -11.74 6.21 -21.43
CA LEU A 567 -11.97 6.48 -20.01
C LEU A 567 -11.63 5.24 -19.16
N THR A 568 -12.09 4.07 -19.57
CA THR A 568 -11.80 2.80 -18.88
C THR A 568 -10.30 2.54 -18.79
N ARG A 569 -9.57 2.73 -19.90
CA ARG A 569 -8.10 2.59 -19.94
C ARG A 569 -7.42 3.53 -18.96
N ARG A 570 -7.77 4.83 -19.00
CA ARG A 570 -7.17 5.84 -18.12
C ARG A 570 -7.44 5.55 -16.64
N VAL A 571 -8.64 5.10 -16.30
CA VAL A 571 -8.99 4.69 -14.92
C VAL A 571 -8.17 3.48 -14.50
N LEU A 572 -8.07 2.44 -15.34
CA LEU A 572 -7.27 1.25 -15.05
C LEU A 572 -5.78 1.62 -14.88
N GLU A 573 -5.22 2.43 -15.78
CA GLU A 573 -3.81 2.87 -15.71
C GLU A 573 -3.53 3.69 -14.45
N THR A 574 -4.44 4.57 -14.05
CA THR A 574 -4.32 5.32 -12.79
C THR A 574 -4.34 4.37 -11.58
N CYS A 575 -5.25 3.41 -11.55
CA CYS A 575 -5.34 2.46 -10.44
C CYS A 575 -4.10 1.57 -10.35
N ILE A 576 -3.55 1.06 -11.45
CA ILE A 576 -2.33 0.24 -11.42
C ILE A 576 -1.10 1.07 -11.05
N ASP A 577 -1.06 2.37 -11.38
CA ASP A 577 -0.01 3.26 -10.90
C ASP A 577 -0.07 3.43 -9.38
N LEU A 578 -1.26 3.56 -8.79
CA LEU A 578 -1.45 3.56 -7.34
C LEU A 578 -0.98 2.24 -6.68
N LEU A 579 -1.04 1.14 -7.41
CA LEU A 579 -0.51 -0.16 -6.98
C LEU A 579 0.99 -0.33 -7.30
N GLY A 580 1.61 0.64 -7.96
CA GLY A 580 3.04 0.72 -8.21
C GLY A 580 3.55 -0.09 -9.40
N PHE A 581 2.72 -0.39 -10.41
CA PHE A 581 3.14 -1.02 -11.65
C PHE A 581 2.50 -0.36 -12.88
N SER A 582 2.95 -0.69 -14.07
CA SER A 582 2.50 -0.08 -15.32
C SER A 582 2.23 -1.09 -16.42
N ALA A 583 1.40 -0.72 -17.38
CA ALA A 583 1.11 -1.56 -18.54
C ALA A 583 2.16 -1.38 -19.66
N PRO A 584 2.48 -2.47 -20.41
CA PRO A 584 3.21 -2.35 -21.66
C PRO A 584 2.30 -1.80 -22.78
N GLU A 585 2.91 -1.46 -23.93
CA GLU A 585 2.14 -1.03 -25.09
C GLU A 585 1.54 -2.21 -25.87
N LYS A 586 2.24 -3.34 -25.87
CA LYS A 586 1.85 -4.60 -26.52
C LYS A 586 2.11 -5.78 -25.59
N MET A 587 1.37 -6.84 -25.81
CA MET A 587 1.45 -8.02 -24.95
C MET A 587 1.03 -9.29 -25.72
#